data_20ab560c62b989ae641155310ce4091f
#
_entry.id   20ab560c62b989ae641155310ce4091f
#
_cell.length_a   1.000
_cell.length_b   1.000
_cell.length_c   1.000
_cell.angle_alpha   90.00
_cell.angle_beta   90.00
_cell.angle_gamma   90.00
#
_symmetry.space_group_name_H-M   'P 1'
#
loop_
_entity.id
_entity.type
_entity.pdbx_description
1 polymer ?
#
loop_
_entity_poly.entity_id
_entity_poly.type
_entity_poly.pdbx_seq_one_letter_code
_entity_poly.pdbx_strand_id
1 'polypeptide(L)'
;MEQLTWEQVCAMLPRRKRDAQKGNFGRLLCITGSGNMPGACALSTTAALRSGAGLVTVATAAENPARLASAMPEAMWLPMQTDGDGFLRCQENQSKLAPHLARAN
;
A
#
# COMPACT_ATOMS: atom_id res chain seq x y z
N MET A 1 1.70 28.06 6.09
CA MET A 1 1.13 26.69 6.17
C MET A 1 -0.32 26.83 6.59
N GLU A 2 -1.24 26.28 5.81
CA GLU A 2 -2.66 26.33 6.12
C GLU A 2 -3.00 25.26 7.16
N GLN A 3 -3.71 25.65 8.23
CA GLN A 3 -4.19 24.70 9.23
C GLN A 3 -5.58 24.19 8.85
N LEU A 4 -5.74 22.89 8.81
CA LEU A 4 -7.05 22.26 8.59
C LEU A 4 -7.84 22.23 9.91
N THR A 5 -9.11 22.62 9.85
CA THR A 5 -10.03 22.43 10.98
C THR A 5 -10.61 21.02 10.96
N TRP A 6 -11.15 20.57 12.09
CA TRP A 6 -11.82 19.28 12.18
C TRP A 6 -13.02 19.18 11.23
N GLU A 7 -13.78 20.26 11.10
CA GLU A 7 -14.92 20.35 10.20
C GLU A 7 -14.50 20.15 8.73
N GLN A 8 -13.38 20.76 8.32
CA GLN A 8 -12.83 20.60 6.98
C GLN A 8 -12.40 19.15 6.74
N VAL A 9 -11.76 18.52 7.71
CA VAL A 9 -11.37 17.09 7.59
C VAL A 9 -12.60 16.20 7.47
N CYS A 10 -13.62 16.40 8.28
CA CYS A 10 -14.86 15.62 8.22
C CYS A 10 -15.56 15.77 6.87
N ALA A 11 -15.53 16.96 6.27
CA ALA A 11 -16.13 17.21 4.96
C ALA A 11 -15.41 16.49 3.82
N MET A 12 -14.13 16.20 3.98
CA MET A 12 -13.34 15.44 2.99
C MET A 12 -13.60 13.94 3.04
N LEU A 13 -14.15 13.41 4.14
CA LEU A 13 -14.39 11.98 4.30
C LEU A 13 -15.65 11.57 3.52
N PRO A 14 -15.54 10.56 2.63
CA PRO A 14 -16.71 10.10 1.87
C PRO A 14 -17.67 9.34 2.78
N ARG A 15 -18.97 9.52 2.55
CA ARG A 15 -20.01 8.71 3.19
C ARG A 15 -20.10 7.36 2.49
N ARG A 16 -20.14 6.28 3.28
CA ARG A 16 -20.33 4.93 2.74
C ARG A 16 -21.78 4.74 2.30
N LYS A 17 -21.97 4.30 1.06
CA LYS A 17 -23.28 3.86 0.55
C LYS A 17 -23.56 2.44 1.04
N ARG A 18 -24.84 2.07 1.16
CA ARG A 18 -25.23 0.73 1.61
C ARG A 18 -24.76 -0.39 0.68
N ASP A 19 -24.69 -0.13 -0.61
CA ASP A 19 -24.22 -1.05 -1.65
C ASP A 19 -22.73 -0.89 -1.98
N ALA A 20 -21.97 -0.17 -1.14
CA ALA A 20 -20.57 0.10 -1.37
C ALA A 20 -19.73 -1.19 -1.30
N GLN A 21 -18.80 -1.33 -2.24
CA GLN A 21 -17.83 -2.40 -2.32
C GLN A 21 -16.43 -1.87 -2.02
N LYS A 22 -15.49 -2.76 -1.69
CA LYS A 22 -14.11 -2.38 -1.39
C LYS A 22 -13.45 -1.54 -2.49
N GLY A 23 -13.78 -1.77 -3.76
CA GLY A 23 -13.27 -0.98 -4.89
C GLY A 23 -13.73 0.48 -4.91
N ASN A 24 -14.81 0.83 -4.17
CA ASN A 24 -15.31 2.22 -4.08
C ASN A 24 -14.47 3.10 -3.13
N PHE A 25 -13.58 2.51 -2.32
CA PHE A 25 -12.79 3.21 -1.32
C PHE A 25 -11.32 3.39 -1.71
N GLY A 26 -11.06 3.29 -3.01
CA GLY A 26 -9.74 3.53 -3.57
C GLY A 26 -8.85 2.29 -3.62
N ARG A 27 -7.86 2.39 -4.50
CA ARG A 27 -6.81 1.41 -4.70
C ARG A 27 -5.48 2.06 -4.34
N LEU A 28 -4.89 1.62 -3.26
CA LEU A 28 -3.61 2.15 -2.79
C LEU A 28 -2.48 1.20 -3.16
N LEU A 29 -1.44 1.74 -3.77
CA LEU A 29 -0.19 1.03 -4.00
C LEU A 29 0.87 1.55 -3.01
N CYS A 30 1.32 0.68 -2.13
CA CYS A 30 2.44 0.95 -1.23
C CYS A 30 3.72 0.39 -1.84
N ILE A 31 4.71 1.24 -2.08
CA ILE A 31 6.05 0.81 -2.50
C ILE A 31 6.97 1.01 -1.29
N THR A 32 7.24 -0.04 -0.56
CA THR A 32 7.87 0.08 0.76
C THR A 32 8.54 -1.22 1.19
N GLY A 33 9.53 -1.10 2.06
CA GLY A 33 10.18 -2.25 2.69
C GLY A 33 11.29 -2.86 1.84
N SER A 34 12.54 -2.54 2.16
CA SER A 34 13.70 -3.26 1.66
C SER A 34 13.79 -4.65 2.31
N GLY A 35 14.70 -5.49 1.81
CA GLY A 35 14.96 -6.80 2.41
C GLY A 35 15.38 -6.75 3.88
N ASN A 36 16.01 -5.65 4.28
CA ASN A 36 16.51 -5.45 5.64
C ASN A 36 15.56 -4.65 6.53
N MET A 37 14.45 -4.14 5.97
CA MET A 37 13.50 -3.31 6.71
C MET A 37 12.06 -3.76 6.50
N PRO A 38 11.71 -4.98 6.92
CA PRO A 38 10.33 -5.46 6.80
C PRO A 38 9.36 -4.68 7.68
N GLY A 39 9.83 -4.08 8.76
CA GLY A 39 9.02 -3.26 9.65
C GLY A 39 8.43 -2.02 8.97
N ALA A 40 9.16 -1.38 8.08
CA ALA A 40 8.64 -0.25 7.31
C ALA A 40 7.45 -0.67 6.44
N CYS A 41 7.55 -1.83 5.82
CA CYS A 41 6.45 -2.44 5.06
C CYS A 41 5.26 -2.74 5.96
N ALA A 42 5.48 -3.37 7.12
CA ALA A 42 4.42 -3.71 8.06
C ALA A 42 3.67 -2.47 8.55
N LEU A 43 4.38 -1.42 8.94
CA LEU A 43 3.78 -0.18 9.44
C LEU A 43 2.96 0.54 8.38
N SER A 44 3.52 0.74 7.18
CA SER A 44 2.84 1.43 6.09
C SER A 44 1.59 0.69 5.64
N THR A 45 1.68 -0.62 5.48
CA THR A 45 0.56 -1.46 5.02
C THR A 45 -0.55 -1.51 6.07
N THR A 46 -0.19 -1.69 7.34
CA THR A 46 -1.18 -1.70 8.44
C THR A 46 -1.91 -0.35 8.53
N ALA A 47 -1.17 0.75 8.42
CA ALA A 47 -1.78 2.09 8.42
C ALA A 47 -2.74 2.26 7.25
N ALA A 48 -2.36 1.82 6.04
CA ALA A 48 -3.22 1.88 4.86
C ALA A 48 -4.52 1.09 5.05
N LEU A 49 -4.43 -0.14 5.54
CA LEU A 49 -5.59 -0.99 5.78
C LEU A 49 -6.53 -0.42 6.84
N ARG A 50 -5.98 0.17 7.90
CA ARG A 50 -6.77 0.76 9.00
C ARG A 50 -7.36 2.12 8.67
N SER A 51 -6.79 2.85 7.71
CA SER A 51 -7.30 4.18 7.33
C SER A 51 -8.46 4.13 6.33
N GLY A 52 -8.91 2.95 5.93
CA GLY A 52 -10.11 2.78 5.12
C GLY A 52 -9.89 2.62 3.63
N ALA A 53 -8.64 2.38 3.19
CA ALA A 53 -8.38 2.04 1.79
C ALA A 53 -9.10 0.75 1.41
N GLY A 54 -9.76 0.73 0.25
CA GLY A 54 -10.56 -0.41 -0.19
C GLY A 54 -9.71 -1.60 -0.60
N LEU A 55 -8.65 -1.35 -1.37
CA LEU A 55 -7.71 -2.35 -1.86
C LEU A 55 -6.29 -1.84 -1.65
N VAL A 56 -5.44 -2.64 -1.02
CA VAL A 56 -4.03 -2.30 -0.76
C VAL A 56 -3.13 -3.32 -1.42
N THR A 57 -2.34 -2.86 -2.38
CA THR A 57 -1.27 -3.66 -3.01
C THR A 57 0.08 -3.19 -2.46
N VAL A 58 0.92 -4.11 -2.09
CA VAL A 58 2.20 -3.82 -1.45
C VAL A 58 3.34 -4.33 -2.32
N ALA A 59 4.06 -3.40 -2.94
CA ALA A 59 5.29 -3.67 -3.66
C ALA A 59 6.46 -3.59 -2.67
N THR A 60 7.08 -4.71 -2.40
CA THR A 60 8.10 -4.84 -1.35
C THR A 60 9.14 -5.89 -1.76
N ALA A 61 10.27 -5.92 -1.06
CA ALA A 61 11.29 -6.93 -1.29
C ALA A 61 10.69 -8.35 -1.27
N ALA A 62 11.16 -9.20 -2.15
CA ALA A 62 10.53 -10.50 -2.44
C ALA A 62 10.40 -11.43 -1.22
N GLU A 63 11.27 -11.28 -0.23
CA GLU A 63 11.23 -12.07 1.02
C GLU A 63 10.18 -11.58 2.03
N ASN A 64 9.70 -10.35 1.90
CA ASN A 64 8.80 -9.75 2.89
C ASN A 64 7.38 -10.34 2.92
N PRO A 65 6.76 -10.72 1.79
CA PRO A 65 5.44 -11.37 1.85
C PRO A 65 5.41 -12.62 2.74
N ALA A 66 6.43 -13.47 2.68
CA ALA A 66 6.49 -14.66 3.53
C ALA A 66 6.61 -14.32 5.02
N ARG A 67 7.21 -13.19 5.35
CA ARG A 67 7.37 -12.72 6.73
C ARG A 67 6.10 -12.08 7.30
N LEU A 68 5.30 -11.43 6.47
CA LEU A 68 4.27 -10.48 6.90
C LEU A 68 2.84 -10.86 6.49
N ALA A 69 2.64 -11.75 5.53
CA ALA A 69 1.31 -12.01 4.97
C ALA A 69 0.30 -12.53 6.00
N SER A 70 0.72 -13.33 6.95
CA SER A 70 -0.17 -13.85 8.00
C SER A 70 -0.71 -12.77 8.93
N ALA A 71 0.05 -11.68 9.14
CA ALA A 71 -0.39 -10.55 9.95
C ALA A 71 -1.29 -9.57 9.20
N MET A 72 -1.27 -9.62 7.87
CA MET A 72 -2.01 -8.70 7.00
C MET A 72 -2.68 -9.46 5.84
N PRO A 73 -3.65 -10.34 6.13
CA PRO A 73 -4.26 -11.21 5.11
C PRO A 73 -5.05 -10.44 4.05
N GLU A 74 -5.44 -9.20 4.32
CA GLU A 74 -6.18 -8.36 3.37
C GLU A 74 -5.28 -7.71 2.32
N ALA A 75 -3.96 -7.68 2.54
CA ALA A 75 -3.03 -7.06 1.60
C ALA A 75 -2.75 -7.96 0.40
N MET A 76 -2.64 -7.35 -0.77
CA MET A 76 -2.16 -8.01 -1.98
C MET A 76 -0.66 -7.73 -2.13
N TRP A 77 0.11 -8.76 -2.45
CA TRP A 77 1.56 -8.67 -2.46
C TRP A 77 2.11 -8.66 -3.88
N LEU A 78 3.05 -7.75 -4.11
CA LEU A 78 3.81 -7.64 -5.35
C LEU A 78 5.31 -7.76 -5.00
N PRO A 79 5.87 -8.98 -5.07
CA PRO A 79 7.27 -9.19 -4.74
C PRO A 79 8.18 -8.49 -5.75
N MET A 80 9.14 -7.73 -5.25
CA MET A 80 10.05 -6.91 -6.05
C MET A 80 11.47 -7.46 -5.99
N GLN A 81 12.20 -7.30 -7.08
CA GLN A 81 13.63 -7.62 -7.12
C GLN A 81 14.43 -6.60 -6.31
N THR A 82 15.44 -7.08 -5.61
CA THR A 82 16.35 -6.27 -4.83
C THR A 82 17.79 -6.42 -5.32
N ASP A 83 18.63 -5.46 -4.98
CA ASP A 83 20.08 -5.55 -5.18
C ASP A 83 20.75 -6.40 -4.06
N GLY A 84 22.07 -6.49 -4.09
CA GLY A 84 22.84 -7.26 -3.08
C GLY A 84 22.72 -6.72 -1.66
N ASP A 85 22.31 -5.46 -1.50
CA ASP A 85 22.12 -4.80 -0.20
C ASP A 85 20.65 -4.81 0.24
N GLY A 86 19.76 -5.42 -0.53
CA GLY A 86 18.34 -5.56 -0.20
C GLY A 86 17.46 -4.38 -0.58
N PHE A 87 17.97 -3.41 -1.33
CA PHE A 87 17.17 -2.28 -1.83
C PHE A 87 16.41 -2.65 -3.10
N LEU A 88 15.22 -2.08 -3.26
CA LEU A 88 14.40 -2.30 -4.45
C LEU A 88 15.09 -1.76 -5.70
N ARG A 89 15.14 -2.57 -6.75
CA ARG A 89 15.73 -2.19 -8.03
C ARG A 89 14.70 -1.49 -8.91
N CYS A 90 15.03 -0.28 -9.36
CA CYS A 90 14.10 0.55 -10.11
C CYS A 90 13.77 -0.06 -11.49
N GLN A 91 14.78 -0.29 -12.32
CA GLN A 91 14.56 -0.69 -13.70
C GLN A 91 13.92 -2.07 -13.84
N GLU A 92 14.37 -3.04 -13.07
CA GLU A 92 13.91 -4.42 -13.13
C GLU A 92 12.46 -4.59 -12.66
N ASN A 93 11.97 -3.63 -11.86
CA ASN A 93 10.62 -3.67 -11.30
C ASN A 93 9.61 -2.79 -12.05
N GLN A 94 10.03 -1.98 -13.00
CA GLN A 94 9.14 -1.05 -13.71
C GLN A 94 7.98 -1.75 -14.39
N SER A 95 8.22 -2.85 -15.08
CA SER A 95 7.18 -3.59 -15.79
C SER A 95 6.13 -4.20 -14.85
N LYS A 96 6.55 -4.60 -13.65
CA LYS A 96 5.63 -5.08 -12.62
C LYS A 96 4.78 -3.97 -12.01
N LEU A 97 5.38 -2.81 -11.80
CA LEU A 97 4.72 -1.66 -11.18
C LEU A 97 3.74 -0.95 -12.09
N ALA A 98 4.03 -0.88 -13.39
CA ALA A 98 3.27 -0.08 -14.34
C ALA A 98 1.75 -0.35 -14.31
N PRO A 99 1.25 -1.60 -14.36
CA PRO A 99 -0.19 -1.86 -14.29
C PRO A 99 -0.83 -1.41 -12.97
N HIS A 100 -0.11 -1.54 -11.86
CA HIS A 100 -0.60 -1.15 -10.53
C HIS A 100 -0.60 0.36 -10.35
N LEU A 101 0.40 1.06 -10.90
CA LEU A 101 0.42 2.52 -10.92
C LEU A 101 -0.75 3.09 -11.73
N ALA A 102 -1.08 2.48 -12.86
CA ALA A 102 -2.19 2.90 -13.70
C ALA A 102 -3.55 2.74 -13.00
N ARG A 103 -3.70 1.76 -12.12
CA ARG A 103 -4.95 1.47 -11.38
C ARG A 103 -5.05 2.20 -10.06
N ALA A 104 -3.95 2.65 -9.48
CA ALA A 104 -3.95 3.36 -8.20
C ALA A 104 -4.64 4.72 -8.34
N ASN A 105 -5.35 5.11 -7.31
CA ASN A 105 -6.05 6.39 -7.28
C ASN A 105 -6.02 7.07 -5.92
#